data_a2322a4ca193a0efd09246a4d21ff9f0
#
_entry.id   a2322a4ca193a0efd09246a4d21ff9f0
#
_cell.length_a   1.000
_cell.length_b   1.000
_cell.length_c   1.000
_cell.angle_alpha   90.00
_cell.angle_beta   90.00
_cell.angle_gamma   90.00
#
_symmetry.space_group_name_H-M   'P 1'
#
loop_
_entity.id
_entity.type
_entity.pdbx_description
1 polymer ?
#
loop_
_entity_poly.entity_id
_entity_poly.type
_entity_poly.pdbx_seq_one_letter_code
_entity_poly.pdbx_strand_id
1 'polypeptide(L)'
;ENTTFVADEPTESEEMSFAETEPANENGVIAPQPKKKSIIQLPIIIGIVIVAVAAATLFVIKGFFDTSIVGTWIESVDVTGNSASSDEASKVDVYYTFNGDNTLNYRIGSMVWNGTYTVSTDDSGKQTLAMTLNGNETSCNYAVSGNMFSGRTLELSTSTAANKVKLKSGSEVKPELKVDKDFKADKKITGSWTYDNGYAKMTYKFNDDGTVEINQSDALNVDGTYLIKNGTIIIKYYYTDEVEMDVAYSVESNGLKLNDILYTKDDDSAKTTAAVTEAATETATTSAK
;
A
#
# COMPACT_ATOMS: atom_id res chain seq x y z
N GLU A 1 -12.29 52.10 -20.58
CA GLU A 1 -11.39 52.77 -19.63
C GLU A 1 -10.13 51.91 -19.47
N ASN A 2 -9.04 52.49 -20.01
CA ASN A 2 -7.68 51.95 -19.96
C ASN A 2 -7.04 52.27 -18.62
N THR A 3 -6.48 51.31 -17.96
CA THR A 3 -5.55 51.55 -16.87
C THR A 3 -4.22 50.84 -17.15
N THR A 4 -3.25 51.66 -17.52
CA THR A 4 -1.86 51.33 -17.80
C THR A 4 -1.13 51.24 -16.43
N PHE A 5 -0.47 50.10 -16.13
CA PHE A 5 0.48 50.00 -15.05
C PHE A 5 1.89 50.23 -15.52
N VAL A 6 2.53 51.24 -14.94
CA VAL A 6 3.93 51.62 -15.13
C VAL A 6 4.80 50.77 -14.22
N ALA A 7 5.86 50.17 -14.73
CA ALA A 7 6.89 49.47 -13.98
C ALA A 7 7.93 50.47 -13.47
N ASP A 8 8.18 50.46 -12.16
CA ASP A 8 9.29 51.19 -11.54
C ASP A 8 10.55 50.29 -11.53
N GLU A 9 11.67 50.86 -12.00
CA GLU A 9 13.02 50.34 -11.87
C GLU A 9 13.57 50.58 -10.44
N PRO A 10 14.35 49.67 -9.86
CA PRO A 10 15.10 49.94 -8.65
C PRO A 10 16.48 50.51 -8.93
N THR A 11 16.77 51.56 -8.22
CA THR A 11 17.92 52.43 -8.15
C THR A 11 19.18 51.71 -7.64
N GLU A 12 20.31 52.11 -8.19
CA GLU A 12 21.70 51.81 -7.80
C GLU A 12 21.97 51.89 -6.30
N SER A 13 22.70 50.93 -5.79
CA SER A 13 23.26 50.95 -4.43
C SER A 13 24.77 51.32 -4.46
N GLU A 14 25.09 52.27 -3.63
CA GLU A 14 26.37 52.93 -3.40
C GLU A 14 27.51 51.97 -3.06
N GLU A 15 28.69 52.25 -3.68
CA GLU A 15 30.01 51.77 -3.27
C GLU A 15 30.41 52.43 -1.95
N MET A 16 30.67 51.64 -0.92
CA MET A 16 31.43 52.10 0.26
C MET A 16 32.89 51.68 0.16
N SER A 17 33.71 52.67 -0.15
CA SER A 17 35.17 52.67 -0.01
C SER A 17 35.55 52.64 1.45
N PHE A 18 36.33 51.67 1.88
CA PHE A 18 37.05 51.73 3.17
C PHE A 18 38.51 51.87 2.94
N ALA A 19 39.03 52.99 3.49
CA ALA A 19 40.43 53.38 3.49
C ALA A 19 41.30 52.42 4.30
N GLU A 20 42.46 52.20 3.73
CA GLU A 20 43.67 51.62 4.26
C GLU A 20 44.19 52.43 5.43
N THR A 21 44.45 51.81 6.58
CA THR A 21 45.31 52.38 7.62
C THR A 21 46.19 51.27 8.18
N GLU A 22 47.49 51.31 7.81
CA GLU A 22 48.47 50.54 8.55
C GLU A 22 48.74 51.20 9.89
N PRO A 23 49.16 50.42 10.91
CA PRO A 23 50.31 50.78 11.75
C PRO A 23 51.27 49.62 11.86
N ALA A 24 52.55 49.99 11.63
CA ALA A 24 53.69 49.22 12.05
C ALA A 24 53.76 49.10 13.57
N ASN A 25 53.99 47.87 14.09
CA ASN A 25 54.89 47.74 15.24
C ASN A 25 55.47 46.34 15.39
N GLU A 26 56.73 46.33 15.69
CA GLU A 26 57.64 45.25 16.01
C GLU A 26 57.14 44.41 17.18
N ASN A 27 57.05 43.10 16.97
CA ASN A 27 57.51 42.07 17.89
C ASN A 27 57.25 40.71 17.27
N GLY A 28 58.29 39.90 17.11
CA GLY A 28 58.29 38.62 16.43
C GLY A 28 57.30 37.57 16.97
N VAL A 29 56.17 37.52 16.33
CA VAL A 29 55.24 36.39 16.44
C VAL A 29 55.13 35.85 15.03
N ILE A 30 55.55 34.59 14.85
CA ILE A 30 55.38 33.84 13.61
C ILE A 30 53.88 33.80 13.24
N ALA A 31 53.54 34.54 12.18
CA ALA A 31 52.18 34.53 11.64
C ALA A 31 51.81 33.08 11.20
N PRO A 32 50.64 32.55 11.57
CA PRO A 32 50.22 31.28 11.08
C PRO A 32 50.02 31.33 9.56
N GLN A 33 50.76 30.48 8.85
CA GLN A 33 50.68 30.33 7.41
C GLN A 33 49.19 30.10 7.00
N PRO A 34 48.69 30.80 5.98
CA PRO A 34 47.31 30.54 5.49
C PRO A 34 47.25 29.10 5.00
N LYS A 35 46.41 28.29 5.66
CA LYS A 35 46.11 26.93 5.24
C LYS A 35 45.61 26.98 3.80
N LYS A 36 46.38 26.42 2.84
CA LYS A 36 46.00 26.25 1.45
C LYS A 36 44.66 25.48 1.46
N LYS A 37 43.55 26.16 1.19
CA LYS A 37 42.26 25.52 0.98
C LYS A 37 42.42 24.59 -0.23
N SER A 38 42.25 23.31 0.00
CA SER A 38 42.38 22.27 -1.03
C SER A 38 41.40 22.57 -2.18
N ILE A 39 41.93 22.87 -3.35
CA ILE A 39 41.19 23.11 -4.59
C ILE A 39 40.45 21.86 -5.06
N ILE A 40 40.70 20.71 -4.41
CA ILE A 40 40.14 19.40 -4.75
C ILE A 40 38.63 19.30 -4.39
N GLN A 41 38.12 20.14 -3.49
CA GLN A 41 36.72 20.06 -3.08
C GLN A 41 35.71 20.62 -4.11
N LEU A 42 36.11 21.57 -4.92
CA LEU A 42 35.23 22.22 -5.89
C LEU A 42 34.72 21.26 -6.99
N PRO A 43 35.57 20.46 -7.67
CA PRO A 43 35.09 19.51 -8.69
C PRO A 43 34.23 18.39 -8.11
N ILE A 44 34.47 17.97 -6.85
CA ILE A 44 33.63 16.96 -6.17
C ILE A 44 32.24 17.52 -5.90
N ILE A 45 32.12 18.73 -5.41
CA ILE A 45 30.84 19.41 -5.15
C ILE A 45 30.07 19.59 -6.46
N ILE A 46 30.70 20.03 -7.53
CA ILE A 46 30.10 20.19 -8.85
C ILE A 46 29.60 18.82 -9.36
N GLY A 47 30.40 17.76 -9.21
CA GLY A 47 29.99 16.40 -9.59
C GLY A 47 28.75 15.92 -8.85
N ILE A 48 28.65 16.12 -7.54
CA ILE A 48 27.50 15.75 -6.72
C ILE A 48 26.25 16.53 -7.16
N VAL A 49 26.37 17.83 -7.43
CA VAL A 49 25.24 18.65 -7.89
C VAL A 49 24.73 18.18 -9.25
N ILE A 50 25.64 17.87 -10.20
CA ILE A 50 25.24 17.36 -11.52
C ILE A 50 24.49 16.03 -11.41
N VAL A 51 24.99 15.11 -10.58
CA VAL A 51 24.32 13.81 -10.33
C VAL A 51 22.95 14.01 -9.68
N ALA A 52 22.83 14.90 -8.71
CA ALA A 52 21.57 15.19 -8.04
C ALA A 52 20.54 15.82 -9.01
N VAL A 53 20.99 16.76 -9.87
CA VAL A 53 20.12 17.37 -10.90
C VAL A 53 19.69 16.32 -11.94
N ALA A 54 20.60 15.48 -12.41
CA ALA A 54 20.27 14.40 -13.36
C ALA A 54 19.28 13.41 -12.75
N ALA A 55 19.47 12.98 -11.49
CA ALA A 55 18.55 12.10 -10.79
C ALA A 55 17.16 12.74 -10.60
N ALA A 56 17.10 14.02 -10.21
CA ALA A 56 15.86 14.77 -10.10
C ALA A 56 15.15 14.89 -11.46
N THR A 57 15.89 15.16 -12.53
CA THR A 57 15.34 15.26 -13.89
C THR A 57 14.77 13.91 -14.34
N LEU A 58 15.48 12.79 -14.13
CA LEU A 58 14.99 11.46 -14.47
C LEU A 58 13.76 11.09 -13.66
N PHE A 59 13.71 11.45 -12.39
CA PHE A 59 12.53 11.24 -11.54
C PHE A 59 11.31 12.01 -12.06
N VAL A 60 11.49 13.29 -12.42
CA VAL A 60 10.42 14.11 -13.00
C VAL A 60 9.95 13.54 -14.34
N ILE A 61 10.87 13.19 -15.25
CA ILE A 61 10.54 12.61 -16.55
C ILE A 61 9.76 11.30 -16.37
N LYS A 62 10.26 10.39 -15.51
CA LYS A 62 9.57 9.13 -15.21
C LYS A 62 8.17 9.38 -14.65
N GLY A 63 8.02 10.32 -13.72
CA GLY A 63 6.72 10.67 -13.15
C GLY A 63 5.73 11.25 -14.15
N PHE A 64 6.21 11.96 -15.18
CA PHE A 64 5.36 12.49 -16.27
C PHE A 64 4.95 11.42 -17.30
N PHE A 65 5.79 10.43 -17.56
CA PHE A 65 5.59 9.44 -18.62
C PHE A 65 5.39 8.01 -18.08
N ASP A 66 5.13 7.86 -16.76
CA ASP A 66 4.87 6.55 -16.19
C ASP A 66 3.50 6.02 -16.61
N THR A 67 3.49 5.10 -17.54
CA THR A 67 2.31 4.36 -18.02
C THR A 67 2.14 3.01 -17.32
N SER A 68 2.93 2.73 -16.29
CA SER A 68 2.83 1.50 -15.51
C SER A 68 1.48 1.40 -14.84
N ILE A 69 0.88 0.21 -14.85
CA ILE A 69 -0.33 -0.09 -14.09
C ILE A 69 -0.03 -0.28 -12.59
N VAL A 70 1.22 -0.53 -12.21
CA VAL A 70 1.63 -0.77 -10.82
C VAL A 70 1.23 0.39 -9.92
N GLY A 71 0.59 0.06 -8.79
CA GLY A 71 0.08 1.04 -7.82
C GLY A 71 -1.36 0.73 -7.41
N THR A 72 -1.92 1.62 -6.58
CA THR A 72 -3.30 1.52 -6.12
C THR A 72 -4.20 2.44 -6.93
N TRP A 73 -5.32 1.88 -7.39
CA TRP A 73 -6.33 2.54 -8.20
C TRP A 73 -7.68 2.44 -7.51
N ILE A 74 -8.43 3.54 -7.54
CA ILE A 74 -9.68 3.69 -6.79
C ILE A 74 -10.83 3.88 -7.78
N GLU A 75 -11.85 3.05 -7.65
CA GLU A 75 -13.15 3.18 -8.29
C GLU A 75 -14.16 3.57 -7.21
N SER A 76 -14.87 4.70 -7.38
CA SER A 76 -15.99 5.04 -6.50
C SER A 76 -17.28 4.55 -7.13
N VAL A 77 -17.87 3.53 -6.53
CA VAL A 77 -19.10 2.87 -7.02
C VAL A 77 -20.30 3.40 -6.25
N ASP A 78 -21.35 3.79 -6.98
CA ASP A 78 -22.62 4.17 -6.36
C ASP A 78 -23.37 2.89 -5.88
N VAL A 79 -23.51 2.75 -4.58
CA VAL A 79 -24.28 1.66 -3.98
C VAL A 79 -25.69 2.19 -3.69
N THR A 80 -26.62 1.98 -4.62
CA THR A 80 -28.03 2.19 -4.36
C THR A 80 -28.54 1.01 -3.55
N GLY A 81 -28.49 1.14 -2.22
CA GLY A 81 -29.10 0.16 -1.33
C GLY A 81 -30.61 0.11 -1.57
N ASN A 82 -31.19 -1.08 -1.43
CA ASN A 82 -32.65 -1.33 -1.48
C ASN A 82 -33.44 -0.62 -0.34
N SER A 83 -32.82 0.34 0.34
CA SER A 83 -33.44 1.14 1.39
C SER A 83 -34.10 2.36 0.77
N ALA A 84 -35.42 2.27 0.57
CA ALA A 84 -36.29 3.28 -0.02
C ALA A 84 -36.40 4.61 0.77
N SER A 85 -35.35 5.05 1.45
CA SER A 85 -35.44 6.23 2.33
C SER A 85 -34.24 7.16 2.43
N SER A 86 -33.24 7.07 1.55
CA SER A 86 -32.19 8.10 1.49
C SER A 86 -31.94 8.55 0.05
N ASP A 87 -32.21 9.82 -0.24
CA ASP A 87 -31.95 10.50 -1.51
C ASP A 87 -30.45 10.71 -1.83
N GLU A 88 -29.56 10.17 -1.03
CA GLU A 88 -28.11 10.20 -1.28
C GLU A 88 -27.60 8.78 -1.56
N ALA A 89 -27.17 8.55 -2.81
CA ALA A 89 -26.44 7.34 -3.17
C ALA A 89 -25.15 7.27 -2.35
N SER A 90 -25.05 6.27 -1.48
CA SER A 90 -23.80 5.98 -0.78
C SER A 90 -22.74 5.56 -1.79
N LYS A 91 -21.59 6.23 -1.78
CA LYS A 91 -20.45 5.84 -2.60
C LYS A 91 -19.51 4.97 -1.78
N VAL A 92 -19.10 3.87 -2.36
CA VAL A 92 -18.10 2.97 -1.79
C VAL A 92 -16.88 2.97 -2.68
N ASP A 93 -15.72 3.17 -2.07
CA ASP A 93 -14.46 3.08 -2.77
C ASP A 93 -13.99 1.63 -2.83
N VAL A 94 -13.68 1.21 -4.05
CA VAL A 94 -13.12 -0.09 -4.39
C VAL A 94 -11.67 0.14 -4.81
N TYR A 95 -10.77 -0.64 -4.24
CA TYR A 95 -9.33 -0.49 -4.46
C TYR A 95 -8.79 -1.67 -5.25
N TYR A 96 -8.04 -1.37 -6.30
CA TYR A 96 -7.26 -2.31 -7.09
C TYR A 96 -5.79 -1.99 -6.87
N THR A 97 -5.05 -2.86 -6.19
CA THR A 97 -3.61 -2.68 -5.96
C THR A 97 -2.84 -3.68 -6.80
N PHE A 98 -2.25 -3.20 -7.89
CA PHE A 98 -1.37 -3.97 -8.76
C PHE A 98 0.06 -3.88 -8.23
N ASN A 99 0.63 -5.00 -7.79
CA ASN A 99 1.98 -5.06 -7.26
C ASN A 99 3.00 -5.37 -8.37
N GLY A 100 4.26 -4.97 -8.16
CA GLY A 100 5.33 -5.18 -9.14
C GLY A 100 5.74 -6.65 -9.36
N ASP A 101 5.27 -7.56 -8.52
CA ASP A 101 5.45 -9.01 -8.62
C ASP A 101 4.30 -9.73 -9.35
N ASN A 102 3.43 -8.98 -10.04
CA ASN A 102 2.24 -9.45 -10.73
C ASN A 102 1.11 -9.97 -9.82
N THR A 103 1.16 -9.70 -8.52
CA THR A 103 0.03 -9.94 -7.63
C THR A 103 -0.96 -8.78 -7.68
N LEU A 104 -2.24 -9.08 -7.45
CA LEU A 104 -3.36 -8.13 -7.41
C LEU A 104 -4.10 -8.28 -6.10
N ASN A 105 -4.35 -7.16 -5.42
CA ASN A 105 -5.30 -7.11 -4.32
C ASN A 105 -6.50 -6.27 -4.74
N TYR A 106 -7.69 -6.84 -4.60
CA TYR A 106 -8.97 -6.18 -4.83
C TYR A 106 -9.67 -6.02 -3.50
N ARG A 107 -9.89 -4.78 -3.04
CA ARG A 107 -10.47 -4.49 -1.72
C ARG A 107 -11.79 -3.75 -1.82
N ILE A 108 -12.76 -4.20 -1.04
CA ILE A 108 -13.99 -3.48 -0.71
C ILE A 108 -14.15 -3.53 0.81
N GLY A 109 -14.14 -2.38 1.47
CA GLY A 109 -14.22 -2.31 2.93
C GLY A 109 -13.11 -3.11 3.62
N SER A 110 -13.48 -4.07 4.46
CA SER A 110 -12.56 -4.98 5.16
C SER A 110 -12.18 -6.22 4.37
N MET A 111 -12.80 -6.45 3.21
CA MET A 111 -12.61 -7.67 2.42
C MET A 111 -11.56 -7.45 1.35
N VAL A 112 -10.58 -8.34 1.27
CA VAL A 112 -9.50 -8.32 0.27
C VAL A 112 -9.47 -9.63 -0.48
N TRP A 113 -9.71 -9.57 -1.78
CA TRP A 113 -9.48 -10.69 -2.69
C TRP A 113 -8.07 -10.60 -3.24
N ASN A 114 -7.33 -11.69 -3.10
CA ASN A 114 -5.98 -11.82 -3.65
C ASN A 114 -6.04 -12.51 -5.00
N GLY A 115 -5.19 -12.08 -5.90
CA GLY A 115 -5.10 -12.65 -7.23
C GLY A 115 -3.81 -12.29 -7.93
N THR A 116 -3.80 -12.49 -9.23
CA THR A 116 -2.68 -12.17 -10.10
C THR A 116 -3.15 -11.39 -11.30
N TYR A 117 -2.20 -10.74 -11.97
CA TYR A 117 -2.48 -10.07 -13.23
C TYR A 117 -1.33 -10.22 -14.22
N THR A 118 -1.63 -10.10 -15.49
CA THR A 118 -0.65 -9.98 -16.56
C THR A 118 -1.02 -8.84 -17.49
N VAL A 119 -0.01 -8.21 -18.06
CA VAL A 119 -0.18 -7.18 -19.08
C VAL A 119 0.50 -7.61 -20.37
N SER A 120 -0.15 -7.32 -21.49
CA SER A 120 0.41 -7.56 -22.81
C SER A 120 0.16 -6.37 -23.72
N THR A 121 0.99 -6.21 -24.74
CA THR A 121 0.82 -5.17 -25.77
C THR A 121 0.89 -5.86 -27.12
N ASP A 122 -0.10 -5.64 -27.97
CA ASP A 122 -0.11 -6.17 -29.33
C ASP A 122 0.74 -5.32 -30.30
N ASP A 123 0.90 -5.78 -31.53
CA ASP A 123 1.69 -5.11 -32.57
C ASP A 123 1.15 -3.74 -32.95
N SER A 124 -0.11 -3.44 -32.64
CA SER A 124 -0.73 -2.14 -32.83
C SER A 124 -0.51 -1.16 -31.67
N GLY A 125 0.13 -1.64 -30.59
CA GLY A 125 0.35 -0.86 -29.37
C GLY A 125 -0.84 -0.87 -28.40
N LYS A 126 -1.85 -1.69 -28.65
CA LYS A 126 -3.01 -1.85 -27.76
C LYS A 126 -2.63 -2.69 -26.55
N GLN A 127 -2.92 -2.16 -25.37
CA GLN A 127 -2.60 -2.81 -24.10
C GLN A 127 -3.79 -3.62 -23.55
N THR A 128 -3.52 -4.83 -23.14
CA THR A 128 -4.49 -5.76 -22.56
C THR A 128 -4.04 -6.15 -21.14
N LEU A 129 -5.00 -6.12 -20.21
CA LEU A 129 -4.86 -6.56 -18.83
C LEU A 129 -5.70 -7.82 -18.63
N ALA A 130 -5.08 -8.91 -18.20
CA ALA A 130 -5.77 -10.09 -17.71
C ALA A 130 -5.60 -10.16 -16.18
N MET A 131 -6.70 -10.33 -15.48
CA MET A 131 -6.75 -10.42 -14.01
C MET A 131 -7.39 -11.75 -13.62
N THR A 132 -6.77 -12.45 -12.67
CA THR A 132 -7.32 -13.68 -12.08
C THR A 132 -7.62 -13.42 -10.62
N LEU A 133 -8.90 -13.44 -10.23
CA LEU A 133 -9.37 -13.30 -8.86
C LEU A 133 -10.23 -14.51 -8.51
N ASN A 134 -9.93 -15.16 -7.40
CA ASN A 134 -10.65 -16.35 -6.92
C ASN A 134 -10.81 -17.42 -8.03
N GLY A 135 -9.74 -17.63 -8.82
CA GLY A 135 -9.74 -18.58 -9.93
C GLY A 135 -10.50 -18.16 -11.19
N ASN A 136 -11.17 -17.02 -11.18
CA ASN A 136 -11.86 -16.47 -12.35
C ASN A 136 -10.98 -15.48 -13.08
N GLU A 137 -10.77 -15.72 -14.38
CA GLU A 137 -10.00 -14.82 -15.24
C GLU A 137 -10.92 -13.83 -15.94
N THR A 138 -10.52 -12.56 -15.92
CA THR A 138 -11.17 -11.47 -16.65
C THR A 138 -10.12 -10.73 -17.46
N SER A 139 -10.41 -10.47 -18.75
CA SER A 139 -9.52 -9.74 -19.64
C SER A 139 -10.19 -8.48 -20.16
N CYS A 140 -9.45 -7.37 -20.17
CA CYS A 140 -9.92 -6.07 -20.68
C CYS A 140 -8.76 -5.29 -21.32
N ASN A 141 -9.10 -4.29 -22.14
CA ASN A 141 -8.11 -3.32 -22.57
C ASN A 141 -7.90 -2.29 -21.46
N TYR A 142 -6.69 -1.77 -21.32
CA TYR A 142 -6.41 -0.70 -20.37
C TYR A 142 -5.58 0.41 -20.99
N ALA A 143 -5.70 1.59 -20.39
CA ALA A 143 -4.86 2.75 -20.71
C ALA A 143 -4.59 3.55 -19.43
N VAL A 144 -3.33 3.91 -19.21
CA VAL A 144 -2.93 4.80 -18.13
C VAL A 144 -2.67 6.19 -18.70
N SER A 145 -3.24 7.21 -18.07
CA SER A 145 -3.08 8.61 -18.45
C SER A 145 -2.85 9.49 -17.22
N GLY A 146 -2.46 10.76 -17.43
CA GLY A 146 -2.11 11.68 -16.36
C GLY A 146 -0.65 11.53 -15.92
N ASN A 147 -0.31 12.13 -14.79
CA ASN A 147 1.04 12.11 -14.24
C ASN A 147 1.02 12.22 -12.70
N MET A 148 2.18 12.08 -12.05
CA MET A 148 2.29 12.13 -10.60
C MET A 148 1.87 13.46 -9.96
N PHE A 149 1.82 14.56 -10.71
CA PHE A 149 1.47 15.90 -10.20
C PHE A 149 -0.01 16.23 -10.36
N SER A 150 -0.62 15.77 -11.46
CA SER A 150 -2.05 16.01 -11.76
C SER A 150 -2.95 14.83 -11.38
N GLY A 151 -2.36 13.74 -10.86
CA GLY A 151 -3.02 12.46 -10.65
C GLY A 151 -3.01 11.61 -11.92
N ARG A 152 -3.03 10.29 -11.73
CA ARG A 152 -3.08 9.30 -12.80
C ARG A 152 -4.49 8.70 -12.88
N THR A 153 -4.89 8.33 -14.07
CA THR A 153 -6.16 7.65 -14.34
C THR A 153 -5.88 6.35 -15.09
N LEU A 154 -6.47 5.26 -14.61
CA LEU A 154 -6.52 3.97 -15.30
C LEU A 154 -7.91 3.82 -15.92
N GLU A 155 -7.99 3.71 -17.23
CA GLU A 155 -9.22 3.40 -17.95
C GLU A 155 -9.21 1.90 -18.30
N LEU A 156 -10.24 1.18 -17.88
CA LEU A 156 -10.50 -0.22 -18.23
C LEU A 156 -11.67 -0.25 -19.21
N SER A 157 -11.55 -1.04 -20.27
CA SER A 157 -12.62 -1.19 -21.27
C SER A 157 -12.71 -2.63 -21.77
N THR A 158 -13.92 -3.18 -21.83
CA THR A 158 -14.16 -4.46 -22.49
C THR A 158 -14.12 -4.31 -24.00
N SER A 159 -14.05 -5.43 -24.74
CA SER A 159 -14.03 -5.43 -26.20
C SER A 159 -15.26 -4.79 -26.85
N THR A 160 -16.37 -4.75 -26.15
CA THR A 160 -17.63 -4.10 -26.54
C THR A 160 -17.67 -2.66 -26.02
N ALA A 161 -16.76 -1.84 -26.35
CA ALA A 161 -16.54 -0.39 -26.13
C ALA A 161 -17.57 0.47 -25.35
N ALA A 162 -18.71 -0.07 -24.97
CA ALA A 162 -19.82 0.66 -24.32
C ALA A 162 -19.55 0.94 -22.82
N ASN A 163 -18.80 0.10 -22.13
CA ASN A 163 -18.56 0.24 -20.70
C ASN A 163 -17.08 0.50 -20.43
N LYS A 164 -16.77 1.76 -20.12
CA LYS A 164 -15.47 2.20 -19.67
C LYS A 164 -15.53 2.49 -18.18
N VAL A 165 -14.65 1.88 -17.43
CA VAL A 165 -14.46 2.15 -16.01
C VAL A 165 -13.21 3.02 -15.86
N LYS A 166 -13.31 4.10 -15.09
CA LYS A 166 -12.20 5.02 -14.82
C LYS A 166 -11.85 4.97 -13.34
N LEU A 167 -10.64 4.57 -13.06
CA LEU A 167 -10.06 4.52 -11.73
C LEU A 167 -9.05 5.65 -11.58
N LYS A 168 -8.99 6.24 -10.38
CA LYS A 168 -7.99 7.28 -10.04
C LYS A 168 -6.88 6.67 -9.22
N SER A 169 -5.64 7.07 -9.45
CA SER A 169 -4.54 6.69 -8.57
C SER A 169 -4.72 7.29 -7.18
N GLY A 170 -4.42 6.53 -6.13
CA GLY A 170 -4.56 6.99 -4.75
C GLY A 170 -3.94 6.02 -3.76
N SER A 171 -4.19 6.27 -2.49
CA SER A 171 -3.82 5.40 -1.39
C SER A 171 -5.04 4.65 -0.89
N GLU A 172 -4.84 3.41 -0.53
CA GLU A 172 -5.88 2.59 0.09
C GLU A 172 -6.26 3.16 1.46
N VAL A 173 -7.55 3.31 1.71
CA VAL A 173 -8.11 3.66 3.02
C VAL A 173 -8.80 2.44 3.58
N LYS A 174 -8.31 1.95 4.72
CA LYS A 174 -8.93 0.84 5.43
C LYS A 174 -10.04 1.36 6.33
N PRO A 175 -11.17 0.66 6.46
CA PRO A 175 -12.20 1.03 7.41
C PRO A 175 -11.65 0.94 8.85
N GLU A 176 -12.08 1.84 9.71
CA GLU A 176 -11.75 1.79 11.13
C GLU A 176 -12.57 0.68 11.81
N LEU A 177 -11.88 -0.35 12.28
CA LEU A 177 -12.49 -1.43 13.02
C LEU A 177 -12.68 -1.02 14.50
N LYS A 178 -13.93 -0.94 14.95
CA LYS A 178 -14.27 -0.55 16.32
C LYS A 178 -14.56 -1.79 17.16
N VAL A 179 -13.63 -2.13 18.03
CA VAL A 179 -13.82 -3.19 19.02
C VAL A 179 -14.92 -2.77 20.01
N ASP A 180 -15.82 -3.70 20.32
CA ASP A 180 -16.90 -3.44 21.27
C ASP A 180 -16.31 -3.14 22.67
N LYS A 181 -16.85 -2.13 23.34
CA LYS A 181 -16.41 -1.71 24.69
C LYS A 181 -16.57 -2.81 25.76
N ASP A 182 -17.48 -3.75 25.53
CA ASP A 182 -17.76 -4.88 26.43
C ASP A 182 -16.92 -6.10 26.08
N PHE A 183 -16.00 -6.00 25.10
CA PHE A 183 -15.12 -7.08 24.70
C PHE A 183 -14.26 -7.57 25.87
N LYS A 184 -14.16 -8.89 25.96
CA LYS A 184 -13.25 -9.58 26.88
C LYS A 184 -12.64 -10.77 26.16
N ALA A 185 -11.31 -10.82 26.14
CA ALA A 185 -10.60 -11.92 25.52
C ALA A 185 -10.90 -13.25 26.25
N ASP A 186 -11.23 -14.29 25.49
CA ASP A 186 -11.33 -15.67 25.98
C ASP A 186 -10.15 -16.47 25.44
N LYS A 187 -9.22 -16.85 26.35
CA LYS A 187 -8.02 -17.63 26.02
C LYS A 187 -8.32 -18.98 25.36
N LYS A 188 -9.54 -19.50 25.51
CA LYS A 188 -9.95 -20.75 24.87
C LYS A 188 -10.23 -20.58 23.39
N ILE A 189 -10.53 -19.35 22.95
CA ILE A 189 -10.84 -19.01 21.56
C ILE A 189 -9.68 -18.28 20.90
N THR A 190 -8.96 -17.44 21.65
CA THR A 190 -7.81 -16.68 21.13
C THR A 190 -6.78 -17.61 20.49
N GLY A 191 -6.34 -17.21 19.27
CA GLY A 191 -5.38 -17.94 18.45
C GLY A 191 -5.89 -18.18 17.04
N SER A 192 -5.13 -18.92 16.26
CA SER A 192 -5.44 -19.29 14.89
C SER A 192 -6.04 -20.68 14.83
N TRP A 193 -7.15 -20.81 14.11
CA TRP A 193 -7.95 -22.02 13.99
C TRP A 193 -8.21 -22.31 12.53
N THR A 194 -7.79 -23.47 12.05
CA THR A 194 -7.88 -23.85 10.64
C THR A 194 -8.77 -25.08 10.45
N TYR A 195 -9.65 -24.98 9.47
CA TYR A 195 -10.34 -26.09 8.82
C TYR A 195 -9.77 -26.27 7.43
N ASP A 196 -9.36 -27.49 7.09
CA ASP A 196 -8.88 -27.85 5.77
C ASP A 196 -9.40 -29.23 5.42
N ASN A 197 -10.12 -29.34 4.31
CA ASN A 197 -10.65 -30.61 3.78
C ASN A 197 -10.01 -31.04 2.46
N GLY A 198 -8.90 -30.37 2.07
CA GLY A 198 -8.19 -30.60 0.81
C GLY A 198 -8.79 -29.89 -0.41
N TYR A 199 -10.03 -29.38 -0.31
CA TYR A 199 -10.68 -28.59 -1.36
C TYR A 199 -10.84 -27.12 -0.97
N ALA A 200 -11.07 -26.86 0.30
CA ALA A 200 -11.23 -25.52 0.85
C ALA A 200 -10.53 -25.45 2.20
N LYS A 201 -9.79 -24.37 2.39
CA LYS A 201 -9.14 -24.03 3.66
C LYS A 201 -9.78 -22.76 4.21
N MET A 202 -10.16 -22.80 5.48
CA MET A 202 -10.69 -21.63 6.19
C MET A 202 -9.93 -21.46 7.47
N THR A 203 -9.40 -20.27 7.71
CA THR A 203 -8.70 -19.95 8.95
C THR A 203 -9.38 -18.76 9.63
N TYR A 204 -9.64 -18.90 10.92
CA TYR A 204 -10.06 -17.80 11.80
C TYR A 204 -8.93 -17.52 12.78
N LYS A 205 -8.46 -16.29 12.85
CA LYS A 205 -7.49 -15.84 13.84
C LYS A 205 -8.14 -14.83 14.76
N PHE A 206 -8.47 -15.25 15.96
CA PHE A 206 -9.04 -14.41 17.00
C PHE A 206 -7.92 -13.81 17.83
N ASN A 207 -7.75 -12.49 17.79
CA ASN A 207 -6.74 -11.78 18.55
C ASN A 207 -7.27 -11.39 19.95
N ASP A 208 -6.38 -11.22 20.90
CA ASP A 208 -6.72 -10.86 22.28
C ASP A 208 -7.17 -9.41 22.45
N ASP A 209 -6.98 -8.58 21.43
CA ASP A 209 -7.44 -7.19 21.35
C ASP A 209 -8.88 -7.04 20.80
N GLY A 210 -9.55 -8.15 20.46
CA GLY A 210 -10.92 -8.14 19.91
C GLY A 210 -10.99 -8.01 18.40
N THR A 211 -9.86 -8.04 17.71
CA THR A 211 -9.85 -8.14 16.26
C THR A 211 -9.88 -9.59 15.79
N VAL A 212 -10.40 -9.83 14.59
CA VAL A 212 -10.41 -11.15 13.95
C VAL A 212 -9.98 -11.03 12.50
N GLU A 213 -9.15 -11.97 12.07
CA GLU A 213 -8.75 -12.15 10.68
C GLU A 213 -9.37 -13.46 10.17
N ILE A 214 -10.04 -13.42 9.03
CA ILE A 214 -10.63 -14.60 8.39
C ILE A 214 -9.94 -14.77 7.04
N ASN A 215 -9.36 -15.94 6.80
CA ASN A 215 -8.72 -16.27 5.53
C ASN A 215 -9.41 -17.47 4.89
N GLN A 216 -9.74 -17.34 3.62
CA GLN A 216 -10.32 -18.42 2.81
C GLN A 216 -9.36 -18.76 1.66
N SER A 217 -8.64 -19.88 1.81
CA SER A 217 -7.78 -20.47 0.77
C SER A 217 -6.79 -19.46 0.15
N ASP A 218 -6.30 -18.49 0.93
CA ASP A 218 -5.45 -17.37 0.51
C ASP A 218 -6.06 -16.47 -0.60
N ALA A 219 -7.28 -16.79 -1.04
CA ALA A 219 -8.00 -16.04 -2.07
C ALA A 219 -8.78 -14.85 -1.52
N LEU A 220 -9.30 -14.96 -0.29
CA LEU A 220 -10.07 -13.92 0.38
C LEU A 220 -9.59 -13.76 1.82
N ASN A 221 -9.30 -12.52 2.20
CA ASN A 221 -9.04 -12.11 3.57
C ASN A 221 -10.11 -11.13 4.03
N VAL A 222 -10.58 -11.27 5.26
CA VAL A 222 -11.53 -10.37 5.90
C VAL A 222 -10.98 -9.93 7.25
N ASP A 223 -10.80 -8.63 7.44
CA ASP A 223 -10.45 -8.03 8.71
C ASP A 223 -11.73 -7.62 9.44
N GLY A 224 -11.87 -7.96 10.70
CA GLY A 224 -13.07 -7.66 11.49
C GLY A 224 -12.79 -7.51 12.98
N THR A 225 -13.85 -7.34 13.73
CA THR A 225 -13.84 -7.41 15.20
C THR A 225 -14.79 -8.52 15.64
N TYR A 226 -14.59 -9.01 16.86
CA TYR A 226 -15.48 -10.02 17.42
C TYR A 226 -15.84 -9.74 18.88
N LEU A 227 -17.00 -10.24 19.27
CA LEU A 227 -17.51 -10.22 20.62
C LEU A 227 -18.15 -11.58 20.95
N ILE A 228 -17.90 -12.08 22.16
CA ILE A 228 -18.57 -13.29 22.63
C ILE A 228 -19.77 -12.88 23.50
N LYS A 229 -20.96 -13.29 23.10
CA LYS A 229 -22.19 -12.99 23.83
C LYS A 229 -23.17 -14.16 23.74
N ASN A 230 -23.69 -14.57 24.89
CA ASN A 230 -24.72 -15.63 24.99
C ASN A 230 -24.37 -16.94 24.26
N GLY A 231 -23.09 -17.35 24.26
CA GLY A 231 -22.66 -18.58 23.59
C GLY A 231 -22.50 -18.47 22.08
N THR A 232 -22.47 -17.26 21.56
CA THR A 232 -22.27 -16.96 20.13
C THR A 232 -21.07 -16.02 20.00
N ILE A 233 -20.27 -16.19 18.97
CA ILE A 233 -19.29 -15.22 18.51
C ILE A 233 -19.99 -14.33 17.50
N ILE A 234 -20.08 -13.03 17.81
CA ILE A 234 -20.58 -12.01 16.91
C ILE A 234 -19.37 -11.41 16.20
N ILE A 235 -19.29 -11.55 14.89
CA ILE A 235 -18.20 -10.99 14.07
C ILE A 235 -18.74 -9.79 13.29
N LYS A 236 -18.04 -8.66 13.34
CA LYS A 236 -18.35 -7.46 12.58
C LYS A 236 -17.24 -7.13 11.60
N TYR A 237 -17.59 -6.84 10.37
CA TYR A 237 -16.68 -6.41 9.33
C TYR A 237 -17.37 -5.43 8.38
N TYR A 238 -16.63 -4.76 7.51
CA TYR A 238 -17.19 -3.87 6.51
C TYR A 238 -17.12 -4.51 5.12
N TYR A 239 -18.24 -4.45 4.40
CA TYR A 239 -18.29 -4.64 2.94
C TYR A 239 -18.61 -3.29 2.31
N THR A 240 -19.83 -3.04 1.90
CA THR A 240 -20.33 -1.70 1.55
C THR A 240 -20.82 -0.94 2.78
N ASP A 241 -21.30 -1.68 3.78
CA ASP A 241 -21.73 -1.25 5.10
C ASP A 241 -21.17 -2.19 6.17
N GLU A 242 -21.42 -1.88 7.45
CA GLU A 242 -21.10 -2.78 8.54
C GLU A 242 -21.96 -4.04 8.44
N VAL A 243 -21.32 -5.19 8.41
CA VAL A 243 -21.96 -6.51 8.40
C VAL A 243 -21.72 -7.15 9.75
N GLU A 244 -22.79 -7.71 10.34
CA GLU A 244 -22.74 -8.50 11.55
C GLU A 244 -23.06 -9.96 11.22
N MET A 245 -22.21 -10.88 11.68
CA MET A 245 -22.35 -12.31 11.46
C MET A 245 -22.31 -13.05 12.80
N ASP A 246 -23.38 -13.79 13.10
CA ASP A 246 -23.46 -14.65 14.26
C ASP A 246 -22.88 -16.03 13.96
N VAL A 247 -21.91 -16.45 14.76
CA VAL A 247 -21.24 -17.74 14.65
C VAL A 247 -21.47 -18.55 15.93
N ALA A 248 -22.26 -19.59 15.86
CA ALA A 248 -22.40 -20.54 16.96
C ALA A 248 -21.05 -21.24 17.21
N TYR A 249 -20.64 -21.37 18.47
CA TYR A 249 -19.38 -22.02 18.79
C TYR A 249 -19.44 -22.95 20.00
N SER A 250 -18.54 -23.93 20.00
CA SER A 250 -18.20 -24.72 21.20
C SER A 250 -16.71 -25.05 21.21
N VAL A 251 -16.14 -25.06 22.42
CA VAL A 251 -14.74 -25.47 22.61
C VAL A 251 -14.74 -26.97 22.92
N GLU A 252 -14.14 -27.73 22.01
CA GLU A 252 -14.02 -29.18 22.13
C GLU A 252 -12.61 -29.57 22.60
N SER A 253 -12.44 -30.82 23.03
CA SER A 253 -11.12 -31.34 23.48
C SER A 253 -10.07 -31.35 22.33
N ASN A 254 -10.53 -31.40 21.09
CA ASN A 254 -9.70 -31.51 19.88
C ASN A 254 -9.79 -30.27 18.97
N GLY A 255 -10.45 -29.19 19.42
CA GLY A 255 -10.54 -27.99 18.59
C GLY A 255 -11.63 -26.99 18.98
N LEU A 256 -11.88 -26.06 18.09
CA LEU A 256 -12.94 -25.07 18.16
C LEU A 256 -14.00 -25.41 17.08
N LYS A 257 -15.22 -25.63 17.50
CA LYS A 257 -16.34 -25.86 16.57
C LYS A 257 -17.03 -24.54 16.28
N LEU A 258 -17.09 -24.16 15.00
CA LEU A 258 -17.76 -22.96 14.51
C LEU A 258 -18.85 -23.38 13.52
N ASN A 259 -20.12 -23.03 13.78
CA ASN A 259 -21.27 -23.44 12.96
C ASN A 259 -21.22 -24.92 12.58
N ASP A 260 -21.01 -25.80 13.55
CA ASP A 260 -20.90 -27.25 13.40
C ASP A 260 -19.65 -27.78 12.66
N ILE A 261 -18.75 -26.93 12.20
CA ILE A 261 -17.48 -27.30 11.58
C ILE A 261 -16.37 -27.27 12.62
N LEU A 262 -15.60 -28.36 12.73
CA LEU A 262 -14.45 -28.44 13.64
C LEU A 262 -13.20 -27.83 13.02
N TYR A 263 -12.63 -26.87 13.71
CA TYR A 263 -11.34 -26.23 13.39
C TYR A 263 -10.28 -26.71 14.37
N THR A 264 -9.10 -26.99 13.88
CA THR A 264 -7.94 -27.35 14.70
C THR A 264 -7.09 -26.12 14.96
N LYS A 265 -6.51 -26.03 16.16
CA LYS A 265 -5.61 -24.92 16.49
C LYS A 265 -4.30 -25.07 15.72
N ASP A 266 -3.86 -23.99 15.08
CA ASP A 266 -2.57 -23.97 14.42
C ASP A 266 -1.47 -24.00 15.50
N ASP A 267 -0.57 -24.96 15.39
CA ASP A 267 0.57 -25.07 16.32
C ASP A 267 1.64 -24.08 15.89
N ASP A 268 1.85 -23.01 16.67
CA ASP A 268 2.91 -22.02 16.43
C ASP A 268 4.33 -22.65 16.47
N SER A 269 4.46 -23.83 17.07
CA SER A 269 5.72 -24.59 17.14
C SER A 269 6.19 -25.15 15.78
N ALA A 270 5.30 -25.40 14.83
CA ALA A 270 5.66 -25.93 13.51
C ALA A 270 6.43 -24.90 12.65
N LYS A 271 6.14 -23.61 12.80
CA LYS A 271 6.86 -22.54 12.09
C LYS A 271 8.30 -22.35 12.56
N THR A 272 8.56 -22.56 13.86
CA THR A 272 9.91 -22.40 14.43
C THR A 272 10.83 -23.54 13.98
N THR A 273 10.29 -24.76 13.81
CA THR A 273 11.09 -25.92 13.38
C THR A 273 11.47 -25.86 11.90
N ALA A 274 10.58 -25.37 11.03
CA ALA A 274 10.89 -25.21 9.60
C ALA A 274 11.98 -24.14 9.36
N ALA A 275 11.94 -23.01 10.06
CA ALA A 275 12.96 -21.97 9.95
C ALA A 275 14.34 -22.40 10.47
N VAL A 276 14.39 -23.24 11.51
CA VAL A 276 15.64 -23.79 12.06
C VAL A 276 16.24 -24.85 11.13
N THR A 277 15.41 -25.64 10.44
CA THR A 277 15.89 -26.67 9.50
C THR A 277 16.45 -26.06 8.23
N GLU A 278 15.88 -24.96 7.71
CA GLU A 278 16.43 -24.26 6.54
C GLU A 278 17.76 -23.57 6.85
N ALA A 279 17.91 -22.94 8.01
CA ALA A 279 19.16 -22.31 8.43
C ALA A 279 20.30 -23.34 8.69
N ALA A 280 19.97 -24.56 9.13
CA ALA A 280 20.94 -25.61 9.37
C ALA A 280 21.45 -26.27 8.07
N THR A 281 20.68 -26.25 7.00
CA THR A 281 21.07 -26.83 5.70
C THR A 281 22.00 -25.92 4.91
N GLU A 282 21.87 -24.58 5.03
CA GLU A 282 22.76 -23.63 4.35
C GLU A 282 24.18 -23.60 4.93
N THR A 283 24.36 -23.89 6.22
CA THR A 283 25.69 -23.85 6.88
C THR A 283 26.54 -25.10 6.59
N ALA A 284 25.93 -26.20 6.18
CA ALA A 284 26.66 -27.46 5.90
C ALA A 284 27.31 -27.52 4.51
N THR A 285 26.95 -26.64 3.58
CA THR A 285 27.43 -26.71 2.20
C THR A 285 28.67 -25.86 1.92
N THR A 286 29.13 -25.04 2.90
CA THR A 286 30.25 -24.11 2.70
C THR A 286 31.60 -24.60 3.25
N SER A 287 31.67 -25.81 3.81
CA SER A 287 32.91 -26.35 4.42
C SER A 287 33.62 -27.47 3.61
N ALA A 288 33.25 -27.69 2.34
CA ALA A 288 33.95 -28.65 1.50
C ALA A 288 34.40 -27.99 0.19
N LYS A 289 35.47 -27.15 0.28
CA LYS A 289 36.40 -26.85 -0.82
C LYS A 289 37.74 -26.36 -0.28
#